data_1ab259553ef78b74b2b5fd8f1e39dc8f
#
_entry.id   1ab259553ef78b74b2b5fd8f1e39dc8f
#
_cell.length_a   1.000
_cell.length_b   1.000
_cell.length_c   1.000
_cell.angle_alpha   90.00
_cell.angle_beta   90.00
_cell.angle_gamma   90.00
#
_symmetry.space_group_name_H-M   'P 1'
#
loop_
_entity.id
_entity.type
_entity.pdbx_description
1 polymer ?
#
loop_
_entity_poly.entity_id
_entity_poly.type
_entity_poly.pdbx_seq_one_letter_code
_entity_poly.pdbx_strand_id
1 'polypeptide(L)'
;AQAYIDQEYEPVASEIRVVHPSGIPGTADFIGLSRSEFMPGYHLVDFKTVSDASFGRLYKKHFVQLAAYRYALESYSPTNKFSGCCIVQIHRETGDIKEFFLANTDEEHDLFMKLVEIAEYKKQKSIKSFAWGIGGQVLSDTND
;
A
#
# COMPACT_ATOMS: atom_id res chain seq x y z
N ALA A 1 -2.34 -14.67 14.96
CA ALA A 1 -2.71 -13.35 14.43
C ALA A 1 -3.90 -12.74 15.18
N GLN A 2 -4.91 -13.55 15.50
CA GLN A 2 -6.08 -13.02 16.22
C GLN A 2 -5.71 -12.48 17.59
N ALA A 3 -4.87 -13.19 18.33
CA ALA A 3 -4.41 -12.75 19.64
C ALA A 3 -3.64 -11.43 19.57
N TYR A 4 -2.83 -11.25 18.53
CA TYR A 4 -2.14 -10.01 18.29
C TYR A 4 -3.12 -8.86 18.05
N ILE A 5 -4.10 -9.08 17.19
CA ILE A 5 -5.11 -8.07 16.87
C ILE A 5 -5.84 -7.65 18.13
N ASP A 6 -6.31 -8.62 18.92
CA ASP A 6 -7.08 -8.34 20.13
C ASP A 6 -6.27 -7.57 21.17
N GLN A 7 -4.97 -7.85 21.24
CA GLN A 7 -4.08 -7.17 22.19
C GLN A 7 -3.77 -5.74 21.77
N GLU A 8 -3.53 -5.52 20.48
CA GLU A 8 -3.01 -4.24 19.96
C GLU A 8 -4.11 -3.28 19.50
N TYR A 9 -5.26 -3.80 19.10
CA TYR A 9 -6.30 -3.00 18.48
C TYR A 9 -7.69 -3.31 18.96
N GLU A 10 -8.52 -2.27 18.99
CA GLU A 10 -9.97 -2.42 18.93
C GLU A 10 -10.34 -2.44 17.44
N PRO A 11 -10.88 -3.56 16.92
CA PRO A 11 -11.20 -3.65 15.51
C PRO A 11 -12.28 -2.67 15.08
N VAL A 12 -12.06 -2.00 13.95
CA VAL A 12 -13.03 -1.08 13.37
C VAL A 12 -13.62 -1.66 12.09
N ALA A 13 -12.78 -2.12 11.17
CA ALA A 13 -13.22 -2.69 9.91
C ALA A 13 -12.13 -3.58 9.32
N SER A 14 -12.53 -4.51 8.47
CA SER A 14 -11.60 -5.37 7.74
C SER A 14 -12.05 -5.53 6.30
N GLU A 15 -11.09 -5.82 5.42
CA GLU A 15 -11.33 -6.01 3.99
C GLU A 15 -12.19 -4.91 3.38
N ILE A 16 -11.73 -3.68 3.52
CA ILE A 16 -12.45 -2.50 3.10
C ILE A 16 -12.10 -2.22 1.64
N ARG A 17 -13.10 -2.20 0.78
CA ARG A 17 -12.92 -1.80 -0.61
C ARG A 17 -12.75 -0.30 -0.68
N VAL A 18 -11.72 0.12 -1.41
CA VAL A 18 -11.40 1.53 -1.59
C VAL A 18 -11.18 1.82 -3.07
N VAL A 19 -11.53 3.04 -3.47
CA VAL A 19 -11.18 3.54 -4.79
C VAL A 19 -10.45 4.86 -4.58
N HIS A 20 -9.19 4.89 -4.98
CA HIS A 20 -8.41 6.12 -4.92
C HIS A 20 -9.02 7.15 -5.89
N PRO A 21 -8.97 8.46 -5.58
CA PRO A 21 -9.48 9.50 -6.50
C PRO A 21 -8.93 9.43 -7.93
N SER A 22 -7.78 8.82 -8.13
CA SER A 22 -7.24 8.54 -9.48
C SER A 22 -8.00 7.44 -10.23
N GLY A 23 -8.94 6.76 -9.57
CA GLY A 23 -9.72 5.68 -10.16
C GLY A 23 -9.18 4.28 -9.91
N ILE A 24 -8.08 4.16 -9.19
CA ILE A 24 -7.47 2.84 -8.92
C ILE A 24 -8.15 2.19 -7.72
N PRO A 25 -8.72 0.99 -7.89
CA PRO A 25 -9.36 0.27 -6.81
C PRO A 25 -8.36 -0.55 -5.99
N GLY A 26 -8.76 -0.89 -4.79
CA GLY A 26 -7.99 -1.79 -3.94
C GLY A 26 -8.82 -2.28 -2.77
N THR A 27 -8.19 -3.08 -1.92
CA THR A 27 -8.81 -3.58 -0.69
C THR A 27 -7.82 -3.40 0.45
N ALA A 28 -8.21 -2.63 1.45
CA ALA A 28 -7.42 -2.46 2.66
C ALA A 28 -7.73 -3.59 3.63
N ASP A 29 -6.71 -4.14 4.27
CA ASP A 29 -6.86 -5.32 5.11
C ASP A 29 -7.62 -5.02 6.40
N PHE A 30 -7.24 -3.97 7.13
CA PHE A 30 -7.71 -3.78 8.47
C PHE A 30 -7.58 -2.33 8.94
N ILE A 31 -8.59 -1.88 9.67
CA ILE A 31 -8.56 -0.62 10.41
C ILE A 31 -8.78 -0.95 11.87
N GLY A 32 -7.90 -0.49 12.72
CA GLY A 32 -8.00 -0.67 14.16
C GLY A 32 -7.77 0.62 14.92
N LEU A 33 -8.47 0.75 16.05
CA LEU A 33 -8.16 1.79 17.02
C LEU A 33 -7.06 1.26 17.93
N SER A 34 -5.94 1.93 17.94
CA SER A 34 -4.77 1.47 18.70
C SER A 34 -5.03 1.49 20.20
N ARG A 35 -4.62 0.42 20.88
CA ARG A 35 -4.64 0.35 22.33
C ARG A 35 -3.35 0.88 22.96
N SER A 36 -2.36 1.19 22.13
CA SER A 36 -1.06 1.71 22.59
C SER A 36 -1.16 3.18 22.98
N GLU A 37 -0.63 3.51 24.13
CA GLU A 37 -0.51 4.91 24.57
C GLU A 37 0.59 5.65 23.81
N PHE A 38 1.57 4.91 23.26
CA PHE A 38 2.68 5.48 22.52
C PHE A 38 2.33 5.80 21.06
N MET A 39 1.40 5.05 20.49
CA MET A 39 0.98 5.22 19.11
C MET A 39 -0.55 5.19 19.04
N PRO A 40 -1.21 6.20 19.64
CA PRO A 40 -2.68 6.20 19.70
C PRO A 40 -3.33 6.52 18.36
N GLY A 41 -4.64 6.36 18.31
CA GLY A 41 -5.45 6.73 17.15
C GLY A 41 -5.73 5.55 16.22
N TYR A 42 -6.37 5.87 15.10
CA TYR A 42 -6.71 4.87 14.09
C TYR A 42 -5.50 4.53 13.24
N HIS A 43 -5.24 3.24 13.10
CA HIS A 43 -4.19 2.73 12.23
C HIS A 43 -4.80 1.99 11.05
N LEU A 44 -4.23 2.22 9.88
CA LEU A 44 -4.48 1.40 8.71
C LEU A 44 -3.41 0.32 8.67
N VAL A 45 -3.82 -0.92 8.74
CA VAL A 45 -2.92 -2.06 8.94
C VAL A 45 -2.97 -3.01 7.77
N ASP A 46 -1.81 -3.46 7.33
CA ASP A 46 -1.66 -4.47 6.32
C ASP A 46 -0.89 -5.66 6.90
N PHE A 47 -1.42 -6.86 6.73
CA PHE A 47 -0.80 -8.09 7.23
C PHE A 47 -0.07 -8.80 6.10
N LYS A 48 1.19 -9.16 6.35
CA LYS A 48 2.00 -9.91 5.39
C LYS A 48 2.55 -11.17 6.04
N THR A 49 2.17 -12.31 5.50
CA THR A 49 2.80 -13.58 5.87
C THR A 49 4.06 -13.71 5.04
N VAL A 50 5.20 -13.86 5.68
CA VAL A 50 6.50 -13.82 5.02
C VAL A 50 7.36 -15.02 5.36
N SER A 51 8.27 -15.33 4.44
CA SER A 51 9.29 -16.37 4.64
C SER A 51 10.38 -15.89 5.59
N ASP A 52 11.22 -16.82 6.02
CA ASP A 52 12.38 -16.49 6.84
C ASP A 52 13.29 -15.45 6.18
N ALA A 53 13.51 -15.55 4.89
CA ALA A 53 14.35 -14.62 4.14
C ALA A 53 13.79 -13.19 4.10
N SER A 54 12.47 -13.03 4.17
CA SER A 54 11.81 -11.74 4.09
C SER A 54 11.46 -11.17 5.46
N PHE A 55 11.51 -11.98 6.50
CA PHE A 55 11.12 -11.54 7.84
C PHE A 55 12.06 -10.46 8.36
N GLY A 56 11.49 -9.33 8.74
CA GLY A 56 12.24 -8.15 9.18
C GLY A 56 12.73 -7.26 8.05
N ARG A 57 12.49 -7.62 6.79
CA ARG A 57 12.83 -6.80 5.64
C ARG A 57 11.62 -5.98 5.23
N LEU A 58 11.77 -4.67 5.25
CA LEU A 58 10.71 -3.76 4.85
C LEU A 58 10.82 -3.48 3.35
N TYR A 59 9.70 -3.69 2.65
CA TYR A 59 9.58 -3.33 1.24
C TYR A 59 8.77 -2.05 1.14
N LYS A 60 9.39 -0.99 0.64
CA LYS A 60 8.79 0.33 0.57
C LYS A 60 7.48 0.35 -0.22
N LYS A 61 7.37 -0.51 -1.22
CA LYS A 61 6.15 -0.62 -2.04
C LYS A 61 4.89 -0.93 -1.21
N HIS A 62 5.03 -1.60 -0.08
CA HIS A 62 3.89 -1.90 0.78
C HIS A 62 3.36 -0.64 1.46
N PHE A 63 4.23 0.27 1.86
CA PHE A 63 3.79 1.56 2.39
C PHE A 63 3.25 2.48 1.31
N VAL A 64 3.74 2.39 0.09
CA VAL A 64 3.16 3.13 -1.05
C VAL A 64 1.71 2.72 -1.27
N GLN A 65 1.42 1.43 -1.21
CA GLN A 65 0.07 0.92 -1.33
C GLN A 65 -0.83 1.38 -0.17
N LEU A 66 -0.34 1.29 1.06
CA LEU A 66 -1.08 1.75 2.23
C LEU A 66 -1.34 3.25 2.18
N ALA A 67 -0.37 4.04 1.71
CA ALA A 67 -0.53 5.48 1.55
C ALA A 67 -1.66 5.82 0.59
N ALA A 68 -1.77 5.07 -0.50
CA ALA A 68 -2.87 5.24 -1.46
C ALA A 68 -4.22 4.90 -0.82
N TYR A 69 -4.30 3.83 -0.07
CA TYR A 69 -5.54 3.44 0.62
C TYR A 69 -5.92 4.46 1.69
N ARG A 70 -4.95 4.93 2.46
CA ARG A 70 -5.16 5.98 3.46
C ARG A 70 -5.75 7.23 2.84
N TYR A 71 -5.14 7.70 1.76
CA TYR A 71 -5.61 8.88 1.06
C TYR A 71 -7.05 8.70 0.57
N ALA A 72 -7.36 7.55 -0.01
CA ALA A 72 -8.71 7.25 -0.48
C ALA A 72 -9.72 7.27 0.66
N LEU A 73 -9.41 6.61 1.77
CA LEU A 73 -10.31 6.55 2.92
C LEU A 73 -10.50 7.90 3.58
N GLU A 74 -9.44 8.67 3.75
CA GLU A 74 -9.54 10.03 4.32
C GLU A 74 -10.28 10.99 3.38
N SER A 75 -10.27 10.72 2.08
CA SER A 75 -11.06 11.49 1.12
C SER A 75 -12.55 11.25 1.26
N TYR A 76 -12.96 10.04 1.62
CA TYR A 76 -14.37 9.73 1.84
C TYR A 76 -14.87 10.27 3.18
N SER A 77 -14.01 10.36 4.17
CA SER A 77 -14.38 10.78 5.50
C SER A 77 -13.33 11.74 6.06
N PRO A 78 -13.39 13.02 5.67
CA PRO A 78 -12.35 13.99 6.05
C PRO A 78 -12.19 14.22 7.54
N THR A 79 -13.21 13.88 8.34
CA THR A 79 -13.13 14.02 9.79
C THR A 79 -12.49 12.82 10.48
N ASN A 80 -12.37 11.69 9.78
CA ASN A 80 -11.78 10.47 10.33
C ASN A 80 -10.39 10.28 9.73
N LYS A 81 -9.40 10.72 10.47
CA LYS A 81 -8.01 10.65 10.03
C LYS A 81 -7.28 9.49 10.71
N PHE A 82 -6.36 8.90 9.98
CA PHE A 82 -5.44 7.91 10.53
C PHE A 82 -4.27 8.62 11.18
N SER A 83 -3.80 8.07 12.29
CA SER A 83 -2.54 8.51 12.90
C SER A 83 -1.33 7.88 12.21
N GLY A 84 -1.53 6.82 11.44
CA GLY A 84 -0.46 6.20 10.67
C GLY A 84 -0.87 4.90 10.03
N CYS A 85 0.08 4.34 9.30
CA CYS A 85 -0.05 3.05 8.64
C CYS A 85 0.92 2.06 9.28
N CYS A 86 0.50 0.81 9.39
CA CYS A 86 1.31 -0.24 9.99
C CYS A 86 1.35 -1.46 9.08
N ILE A 87 2.54 -1.99 8.85
CA ILE A 87 2.72 -3.28 8.20
C ILE A 87 3.09 -4.27 9.29
N VAL A 88 2.31 -5.33 9.41
CA VAL A 88 2.53 -6.40 10.37
C VAL A 88 3.00 -7.62 9.61
N GLN A 89 4.26 -7.98 9.78
CA GLN A 89 4.81 -9.21 9.21
C GLN A 89 4.61 -10.36 10.18
N ILE A 90 4.15 -11.47 9.65
CA ILE A 90 3.97 -12.71 10.39
C ILE A 90 4.89 -13.75 9.76
N HIS A 91 5.82 -14.27 10.55
CA HIS A 91 6.71 -15.32 10.07
C HIS A 91 5.91 -16.58 9.79
N ARG A 92 6.04 -17.09 8.57
CA ARG A 92 5.21 -18.21 8.09
C ARG A 92 5.36 -19.47 8.94
N GLU A 93 6.55 -19.73 9.45
CA GLU A 93 6.85 -20.96 10.16
C GLU A 93 6.73 -20.82 11.68
N THR A 94 7.21 -19.71 12.23
CA THR A 94 7.27 -19.53 13.69
C THR A 94 6.09 -18.76 14.25
N GLY A 95 5.39 -17.99 13.41
CA GLY A 95 4.33 -17.09 13.86
C GLY A 95 4.85 -15.82 14.54
N ASP A 96 6.16 -15.60 14.54
CA ASP A 96 6.74 -14.38 15.10
C ASP A 96 6.24 -13.17 14.33
N ILE A 97 6.14 -12.05 15.01
CA ILE A 97 5.55 -10.84 14.48
C ILE A 97 6.57 -9.70 14.53
N LYS A 98 6.65 -8.95 13.43
CA LYS A 98 7.34 -7.66 13.37
C LYS A 98 6.42 -6.59 12.83
N GLU A 99 6.49 -5.43 13.45
CA GLU A 99 5.67 -4.28 13.08
C GLU A 99 6.54 -3.19 12.48
N PHE A 100 6.02 -2.55 11.44
CA PHE A 100 6.62 -1.37 10.83
C PHE A 100 5.56 -0.30 10.79
N PHE A 101 5.78 0.79 11.51
CA PHE A 101 4.82 1.88 11.61
C PHE A 101 5.35 3.14 10.93
N LEU A 102 4.51 3.80 10.16
CA LEU A 102 4.83 5.06 9.50
C LEU A 102 3.68 6.05 9.75
N ALA A 103 3.96 7.07 10.55
CA ALA A 103 2.93 8.04 10.90
C ALA A 103 2.56 8.93 9.73
N ASN A 104 3.56 9.45 9.01
CA ASN A 104 3.34 10.32 7.86
C ASN A 104 3.66 9.54 6.58
N THR A 105 2.67 9.45 5.69
CA THR A 105 2.77 8.72 4.44
C THR A 105 2.69 9.64 3.21
N ASP A 106 2.96 10.91 3.36
CA ASP A 106 2.84 11.88 2.26
C ASP A 106 3.84 11.58 1.13
N GLU A 107 5.08 11.25 1.47
CA GLU A 107 6.09 10.90 0.46
C GLU A 107 5.68 9.66 -0.33
N GLU A 108 5.15 8.66 0.38
CA GLU A 108 4.71 7.41 -0.25
C GLU A 108 3.52 7.66 -1.16
N HIS A 109 2.60 8.54 -0.75
CA HIS A 109 1.48 8.92 -1.62
C HIS A 109 1.95 9.68 -2.84
N ASP A 110 2.92 10.59 -2.70
CA ASP A 110 3.51 11.30 -3.83
C ASP A 110 4.15 10.33 -4.82
N LEU A 111 4.83 9.30 -4.32
CA LEU A 111 5.40 8.27 -5.18
C LEU A 111 4.29 7.48 -5.89
N PHE A 112 3.21 7.15 -5.19
CA PHE A 112 2.05 6.50 -5.81
C PHE A 112 1.51 7.33 -6.96
N MET A 113 1.35 8.64 -6.77
CA MET A 113 0.85 9.53 -7.82
C MET A 113 1.76 9.59 -9.04
N LYS A 114 3.07 9.54 -8.83
CA LYS A 114 4.03 9.45 -9.94
C LYS A 114 3.88 8.15 -10.72
N LEU A 115 3.64 7.04 -10.02
CA LEU A 115 3.39 5.76 -10.68
C LEU A 115 2.08 5.78 -11.47
N VAL A 116 1.05 6.45 -10.95
CA VAL A 116 -0.21 6.65 -11.68
C VAL A 116 0.03 7.45 -12.96
N GLU A 117 0.80 8.52 -12.89
CA GLU A 117 1.13 9.32 -14.08
C GLU A 117 1.84 8.49 -15.15
N ILE A 118 2.79 7.65 -14.74
CA ILE A 118 3.48 6.77 -15.67
C ILE A 118 2.52 5.79 -16.30
N ALA A 119 1.62 5.19 -15.52
CA ALA A 119 0.63 4.24 -16.03
C ALA A 119 -0.32 4.91 -17.04
N GLU A 120 -0.78 6.13 -16.73
CA GLU A 120 -1.62 6.89 -17.64
C GLU A 120 -0.89 7.25 -18.93
N TYR A 121 0.36 7.66 -18.83
CA TYR A 121 1.18 7.94 -20.00
C TYR A 121 1.30 6.70 -20.90
N LYS A 122 1.56 5.54 -20.31
CA LYS A 122 1.66 4.28 -21.05
C LYS A 122 0.36 3.91 -21.75
N LYS A 123 -0.77 4.21 -21.17
CA LYS A 123 -2.08 4.00 -21.82
C LYS A 123 -2.26 4.91 -23.02
N GLN A 124 -1.92 6.18 -22.87
CA GLN A 124 -2.08 7.18 -23.92
C GLN A 124 -1.09 6.97 -25.06
N LYS A 125 0.12 6.56 -24.72
CA LYS A 125 1.21 6.32 -25.67
C LYS A 125 1.41 4.84 -25.88
N SER A 126 0.36 4.13 -26.28
CA SER A 126 0.49 2.69 -26.41
C SER A 126 1.44 2.32 -27.53
N ILE A 127 2.51 1.70 -27.13
CA ILE A 127 3.46 1.10 -28.07
C ILE A 127 3.03 -0.36 -28.20
N LYS A 128 2.36 -0.65 -29.31
CA LYS A 128 1.79 -1.98 -29.50
C LYS A 128 2.85 -3.03 -29.67
N SER A 129 3.82 -2.72 -30.46
CA SER A 129 5.00 -3.54 -30.56
C SER A 129 6.12 -2.69 -31.11
N PHE A 130 7.24 -2.86 -30.59
CA PHE A 130 8.44 -2.44 -31.23
C PHE A 130 9.48 -3.51 -30.97
N ALA A 131 10.42 -3.60 -31.85
CA ALA A 131 11.51 -4.52 -31.72
C ALA A 131 12.78 -3.80 -32.08
N TRP A 132 13.84 -4.13 -31.40
CA TRP A 132 15.14 -3.68 -31.76
C TRP A 132 15.61 -4.57 -32.92
N GLY A 133 15.75 -3.95 -34.06
CA GLY A 133 16.34 -4.63 -35.21
C GLY A 133 17.82 -4.86 -35.04
N ILE A 134 18.38 -5.55 -35.98
CA ILE A 134 19.84 -5.70 -36.06
C ILE A 134 20.47 -4.33 -36.19
N GLY A 135 21.44 -4.02 -35.33
CA GLY A 135 22.03 -2.74 -35.27
C GLY A 135 21.33 -1.73 -34.39
N GLY A 136 20.34 -2.19 -33.59
CA GLY A 136 19.67 -1.36 -32.60
C GLY A 136 18.57 -0.47 -33.17
N GLN A 137 18.09 -0.74 -34.34
CA GLN A 137 17.00 0.03 -34.91
C GLN A 137 15.71 -0.20 -34.14
N VAL A 138 15.04 0.87 -33.76
CA VAL A 138 13.75 0.80 -33.06
C VAL A 138 12.63 0.98 -34.07
N LEU A 139 11.66 0.09 -34.02
CA LEU A 139 10.43 0.28 -34.76
C LEU A 139 9.56 1.29 -34.02
N SER A 140 8.95 2.18 -34.79
CA SER A 140 8.15 3.25 -34.21
C SER A 140 6.94 2.71 -33.44
N ASP A 141 6.47 3.50 -32.51
CA ASP A 141 5.23 3.21 -31.84
C ASP A 141 4.04 3.50 -32.76
N THR A 142 2.89 3.07 -32.30
CA THR A 142 1.67 3.17 -33.09
C THR A 142 0.53 3.75 -32.27
N ASN A 143 0.84 4.62 -31.38
CA ASN A 143 -0.11 5.12 -30.41
C ASN A 143 -1.00 6.25 -30.91
N ASP A 144 -1.02 6.52 -32.10
CA ASP A 144 -1.77 7.65 -32.69
C ASP A 144 -3.26 7.68 -32.33
#